data_3a5e5a16c8c7c24f4bfdc2841f08ff97
#
_entry.id   3a5e5a16c8c7c24f4bfdc2841f08ff97
#
_cell.length_a   1.000
_cell.length_b   1.000
_cell.length_c   1.000
_cell.angle_alpha   90.00
_cell.angle_beta   90.00
_cell.angle_gamma   90.00
#
_symmetry.space_group_name_H-M   'P 1'
#
loop_
_entity.id
_entity.type
_entity.pdbx_description
1 polymer ?
#
loop_
_entity_poly.entity_id
_entity_poly.type
_entity_poly.pdbx_seq_one_letter_code
_entity_poly.pdbx_strand_id
1 'polypeptide(L)'
;MLSQKVLIGIDGGGTHSTAVAAWPDGRIAAVTEGGGLNFHNSGVETVHRRLEEMVQDLCARCGAEAEEICVGMSALDAPADAATLALFTRGMFRPGQLDLQSDAYIALQGFALGKPGVIVIAGTGSMLLMQDGAGCQHAAGGWGYLLGDAGSGYTLAREGLLAVIDASEGLAPDTPLVADALAYFGTDTPRGLIDRIYAPDATPDRLAGFAKYVLIHAQEGEATARDILARNMKRLARSTAQLLKAAPEVAQVGLYGGIFGHSELARTFFAEELAGLAPQAKVCPLICPPELGALVHLLRKRDGLNEDVLSTMITTYKEYRQ
;
A
#
# COMPACT_ATOMS: atom_id res chain seq x y z
N MET A 1 17.98 -30.73 -19.75
CA MET A 1 18.30 -30.07 -18.45
C MET A 1 16.97 -29.76 -17.78
N LEU A 2 16.80 -30.10 -16.50
CA LEU A 2 15.60 -29.67 -15.75
C LEU A 2 15.65 -28.14 -15.71
N SER A 3 14.60 -27.49 -16.20
CA SER A 3 14.46 -26.03 -16.13
C SER A 3 14.50 -25.61 -14.64
N GLN A 4 15.35 -24.64 -14.30
CA GLN A 4 15.37 -24.08 -12.96
C GLN A 4 14.05 -23.33 -12.72
N LYS A 5 13.55 -23.37 -11.50
CA LYS A 5 12.26 -22.79 -11.14
C LYS A 5 12.42 -21.70 -10.11
N VAL A 6 11.66 -20.61 -10.27
CA VAL A 6 11.61 -19.49 -9.35
C VAL A 6 10.20 -19.27 -8.82
N LEU A 7 10.10 -18.67 -7.65
CA LEU A 7 8.89 -18.10 -7.07
C LEU A 7 8.82 -16.63 -7.46
N ILE A 8 7.64 -16.11 -7.74
CA ILE A 8 7.46 -14.69 -8.08
C ILE A 8 6.48 -14.05 -7.10
N GLY A 9 6.91 -12.96 -6.48
CA GLY A 9 6.06 -12.09 -5.65
C GLY A 9 5.85 -10.75 -6.36
N ILE A 10 4.61 -10.26 -6.37
CA ILE A 10 4.24 -9.01 -7.05
C ILE A 10 3.42 -8.15 -6.12
N ASP A 11 3.84 -6.90 -5.92
CA ASP A 11 3.01 -5.82 -5.35
C ASP A 11 2.37 -5.03 -6.49
N GLY A 12 1.08 -5.21 -6.66
CA GLY A 12 0.26 -4.63 -7.73
C GLY A 12 -0.57 -3.45 -7.25
N GLY A 13 0.05 -2.28 -7.13
CA GLY A 13 -0.62 -1.04 -6.78
C GLY A 13 -1.52 -0.48 -7.89
N GLY A 14 -2.19 0.64 -7.60
CA GLY A 14 -3.11 1.30 -8.55
C GLY A 14 -2.42 1.89 -9.78
N THR A 15 -1.22 2.42 -9.62
CA THR A 15 -0.46 3.16 -10.65
C THR A 15 0.87 2.53 -11.00
N HIS A 16 1.47 1.83 -10.07
CA HIS A 16 2.79 1.21 -10.18
C HIS A 16 2.78 -0.18 -9.56
N SER A 17 3.64 -1.08 -10.08
CA SER A 17 3.80 -2.42 -9.54
C SER A 17 5.27 -2.81 -9.50
N THR A 18 5.65 -3.59 -8.48
CA THR A 18 6.98 -4.17 -8.34
C THR A 18 6.88 -5.69 -8.30
N ALA A 19 7.67 -6.38 -9.12
CA ALA A 19 7.72 -7.83 -9.16
C ALA A 19 9.14 -8.35 -8.90
N VAL A 20 9.23 -9.44 -8.15
CA VAL A 20 10.48 -10.04 -7.69
C VAL A 20 10.45 -11.53 -7.93
N ALA A 21 11.47 -12.06 -8.61
CA ALA A 21 11.73 -13.50 -8.72
C ALA A 21 12.76 -13.92 -7.69
N ALA A 22 12.51 -15.02 -6.99
CA ALA A 22 13.43 -15.60 -6.02
C ALA A 22 13.58 -17.11 -6.21
N TRP A 23 14.77 -17.62 -5.96
CA TRP A 23 15.01 -19.05 -5.83
C TRP A 23 14.36 -19.58 -4.55
N PRO A 24 14.07 -20.90 -4.46
CA PRO A 24 13.47 -21.49 -3.25
C PRO A 24 14.31 -21.31 -1.98
N ASP A 25 15.60 -21.04 -2.10
CA ASP A 25 16.52 -20.74 -0.98
C ASP A 25 16.49 -19.28 -0.52
N GLY A 26 15.61 -18.47 -1.10
CA GLY A 26 15.42 -17.05 -0.76
C GLY A 26 16.28 -16.06 -1.54
N ARG A 27 17.29 -16.52 -2.30
CA ARG A 27 18.10 -15.59 -3.11
C ARG A 27 17.25 -14.93 -4.18
N ILE A 28 17.30 -13.62 -4.26
CA ILE A 28 16.63 -12.86 -5.32
C ILE A 28 17.35 -13.12 -6.65
N ALA A 29 16.59 -13.46 -7.67
CA ALA A 29 17.08 -13.77 -9.01
C ALA A 29 16.91 -12.58 -9.98
N ALA A 30 15.82 -11.82 -9.85
CA ALA A 30 15.54 -10.64 -10.67
C ALA A 30 14.47 -9.76 -10.00
N VAL A 31 14.48 -8.47 -10.35
CA VAL A 31 13.47 -7.49 -9.95
C VAL A 31 13.06 -6.71 -11.19
N THR A 32 11.76 -6.44 -11.36
CA THR A 32 11.23 -5.59 -12.42
C THR A 32 10.11 -4.69 -11.90
N GLU A 33 9.86 -3.62 -12.61
CA GLU A 33 8.80 -2.65 -12.30
C GLU A 33 7.84 -2.57 -13.49
N GLY A 34 6.56 -2.25 -13.20
CA GLY A 34 5.53 -2.17 -14.22
C GLY A 34 4.43 -1.17 -13.88
N GLY A 35 3.49 -1.02 -14.80
CA GLY A 35 2.30 -0.21 -14.58
C GLY A 35 1.36 -0.85 -13.56
N GLY A 36 0.39 -0.05 -13.07
CA GLY A 36 -0.58 -0.52 -12.06
C GLY A 36 -1.37 -1.77 -12.48
N LEU A 37 -1.67 -2.61 -11.48
CA LEU A 37 -2.43 -3.86 -11.64
C LEU A 37 -3.85 -3.78 -11.05
N ASN A 38 -4.40 -2.57 -10.89
CA ASN A 38 -5.80 -2.40 -10.52
C ASN A 38 -6.70 -2.55 -11.76
N PHE A 39 -7.43 -3.68 -11.86
CA PHE A 39 -8.26 -3.97 -13.02
C PHE A 39 -9.58 -3.20 -13.06
N HIS A 40 -10.01 -2.60 -11.95
CA HIS A 40 -11.14 -1.67 -11.95
C HIS A 40 -10.79 -0.36 -12.67
N ASN A 41 -9.53 0.07 -12.58
CA ASN A 41 -9.06 1.30 -13.20
C ASN A 41 -8.57 1.08 -14.65
N SER A 42 -7.82 0.00 -14.89
CA SER A 42 -7.13 -0.24 -16.17
C SER A 42 -7.82 -1.26 -17.08
N GLY A 43 -8.84 -1.95 -16.57
CA GLY A 43 -9.49 -3.08 -17.25
C GLY A 43 -8.68 -4.38 -17.17
N VAL A 44 -9.39 -5.50 -17.19
CA VAL A 44 -8.82 -6.85 -17.02
C VAL A 44 -7.76 -7.18 -18.08
N GLU A 45 -8.02 -6.86 -19.36
CA GLU A 45 -7.10 -7.17 -20.46
C GLU A 45 -5.76 -6.45 -20.32
N THR A 46 -5.80 -5.18 -19.92
CA THR A 46 -4.58 -4.38 -19.72
C THR A 46 -3.76 -4.93 -18.56
N VAL A 47 -4.42 -5.28 -17.45
CA VAL A 47 -3.77 -5.82 -16.25
C VAL A 47 -3.20 -7.21 -16.53
N HIS A 48 -3.96 -8.08 -17.22
CA HIS A 48 -3.47 -9.40 -17.61
C HIS A 48 -2.18 -9.30 -18.47
N ARG A 49 -2.18 -8.45 -19.50
CA ARG A 49 -1.01 -8.24 -20.36
C ARG A 49 0.20 -7.71 -19.57
N ARG A 50 0.00 -6.73 -18.69
CA ARG A 50 1.08 -6.21 -17.83
C ARG A 50 1.66 -7.29 -16.93
N LEU A 51 0.80 -8.15 -16.37
CA LEU A 51 1.23 -9.26 -15.53
C LEU A 51 2.07 -10.27 -16.33
N GLU A 52 1.63 -10.63 -17.56
CA GLU A 52 2.42 -11.48 -18.46
C GLU A 52 3.78 -10.87 -18.80
N GLU A 53 3.82 -9.58 -19.17
CA GLU A 53 5.05 -8.85 -19.51
C GLU A 53 6.05 -8.86 -18.33
N MET A 54 5.59 -8.59 -17.11
CA MET A 54 6.44 -8.60 -15.91
C MET A 54 7.00 -10.00 -15.60
N VAL A 55 6.16 -11.03 -15.68
CA VAL A 55 6.58 -12.42 -15.43
C VAL A 55 7.54 -12.92 -16.51
N GLN A 56 7.30 -12.60 -17.78
CA GLN A 56 8.20 -12.93 -18.88
C GLN A 56 9.57 -12.26 -18.73
N ASP A 57 9.59 -10.96 -18.37
CA ASP A 57 10.84 -10.23 -18.14
C ASP A 57 11.66 -10.87 -17.00
N LEU A 58 11.03 -11.19 -15.87
CA LEU A 58 11.69 -11.85 -14.74
C LEU A 58 12.25 -13.23 -15.15
N CYS A 59 11.43 -14.05 -15.81
CA CYS A 59 11.86 -15.38 -16.26
C CYS A 59 13.03 -15.32 -17.26
N ALA A 60 13.02 -14.35 -18.18
CA ALA A 60 14.10 -14.14 -19.14
C ALA A 60 15.40 -13.70 -18.45
N ARG A 61 15.32 -12.78 -17.47
CA ARG A 61 16.50 -12.30 -16.72
C ARG A 61 17.15 -13.38 -15.87
N CYS A 62 16.36 -14.25 -15.23
CA CYS A 62 16.91 -15.31 -14.39
C CYS A 62 17.17 -16.63 -15.15
N GLY A 63 16.73 -16.75 -16.41
CA GLY A 63 16.88 -17.98 -17.20
C GLY A 63 16.11 -19.17 -16.61
N ALA A 64 14.97 -18.92 -15.95
CA ALA A 64 14.20 -19.90 -15.20
C ALA A 64 12.70 -19.78 -15.50
N GLU A 65 11.93 -20.81 -15.16
CA GLU A 65 10.47 -20.80 -15.26
C GLU A 65 9.83 -20.41 -13.93
N ALA A 66 8.73 -19.64 -13.99
CA ALA A 66 7.92 -19.38 -12.81
C ALA A 66 7.19 -20.65 -12.36
N GLU A 67 7.40 -21.07 -11.12
CA GLU A 67 6.70 -22.22 -10.52
C GLU A 67 5.36 -21.78 -9.92
N GLU A 68 5.39 -20.81 -9.02
CA GLU A 68 4.24 -20.19 -8.39
C GLU A 68 4.42 -18.67 -8.37
N ILE A 69 3.30 -17.95 -8.47
CA ILE A 69 3.24 -16.49 -8.54
C ILE A 69 2.19 -16.00 -7.55
N CYS A 70 2.59 -15.21 -6.56
CA CYS A 70 1.65 -14.49 -5.68
C CYS A 70 1.59 -13.02 -6.08
N VAL A 71 0.38 -12.52 -6.31
CA VAL A 71 0.14 -11.14 -6.71
C VAL A 71 -0.77 -10.48 -5.69
N GLY A 72 -0.28 -9.44 -5.02
CA GLY A 72 -1.13 -8.51 -4.28
C GLY A 72 -1.73 -7.49 -5.25
N MET A 73 -3.04 -7.37 -5.28
CA MET A 73 -3.74 -6.44 -6.17
C MET A 73 -4.56 -5.45 -5.35
N SER A 74 -4.37 -4.16 -5.56
CA SER A 74 -5.15 -3.09 -4.94
C SER A 74 -6.63 -3.04 -5.38
N ALA A 75 -7.03 -3.92 -6.29
CA ALA A 75 -8.41 -4.14 -6.71
C ALA A 75 -9.13 -5.22 -5.89
N LEU A 76 -8.44 -5.87 -4.95
CA LEU A 76 -8.97 -6.98 -4.16
C LEU A 76 -9.00 -6.62 -2.68
N ASP A 77 -10.12 -6.89 -2.01
CA ASP A 77 -10.26 -6.74 -0.55
C ASP A 77 -10.00 -8.07 0.19
N ALA A 78 -9.99 -9.18 -0.53
CA ALA A 78 -9.80 -10.54 -0.05
C ALA A 78 -9.09 -11.39 -1.12
N PRO A 79 -8.68 -12.64 -0.83
CA PRO A 79 -8.23 -13.56 -1.86
C PRO A 79 -9.23 -13.66 -3.02
N ALA A 80 -8.74 -13.67 -4.26
CA ALA A 80 -9.60 -13.72 -5.44
C ALA A 80 -10.50 -14.97 -5.42
N ASP A 81 -11.76 -14.79 -5.70
CA ASP A 81 -12.67 -15.91 -5.94
C ASP A 81 -12.35 -16.62 -7.27
N ALA A 82 -12.98 -17.78 -7.49
CA ALA A 82 -12.71 -18.59 -8.68
C ALA A 82 -13.03 -17.85 -9.98
N ALA A 83 -14.04 -16.96 -9.99
CA ALA A 83 -14.42 -16.18 -11.18
C ALA A 83 -13.36 -15.12 -11.50
N THR A 84 -12.89 -14.38 -10.51
CA THR A 84 -11.82 -13.39 -10.65
C THR A 84 -10.50 -14.07 -11.05
N LEU A 85 -10.14 -15.18 -10.40
CA LEU A 85 -8.94 -15.94 -10.74
C LEU A 85 -8.96 -16.42 -12.18
N ALA A 86 -10.12 -16.88 -12.69
CA ALA A 86 -10.28 -17.34 -14.06
C ALA A 86 -10.02 -16.23 -15.11
N LEU A 87 -10.24 -14.95 -14.77
CA LEU A 87 -9.94 -13.82 -15.67
C LEU A 87 -8.45 -13.73 -15.98
N PHE A 88 -7.59 -14.18 -15.06
CA PHE A 88 -6.13 -14.08 -15.15
C PHE A 88 -5.45 -15.43 -15.43
N THR A 89 -6.10 -16.57 -15.12
CA THR A 89 -5.56 -17.91 -15.39
C THR A 89 -5.80 -18.31 -16.84
N ARG A 90 -5.11 -17.62 -17.76
CA ARG A 90 -5.18 -17.84 -19.22
C ARG A 90 -3.83 -17.44 -19.84
N GLY A 91 -3.68 -17.56 -21.16
CA GLY A 91 -2.46 -17.21 -21.85
C GLY A 91 -1.29 -18.07 -21.35
N MET A 92 -0.26 -17.43 -20.79
CA MET A 92 0.90 -18.14 -20.27
C MET A 92 0.68 -18.77 -18.88
N PHE A 93 -0.38 -18.40 -18.16
CA PHE A 93 -0.59 -18.85 -16.78
C PHE A 93 -1.36 -20.17 -16.72
N ARG A 94 -0.82 -21.12 -15.99
CA ARG A 94 -1.41 -22.45 -15.78
C ARG A 94 -2.37 -22.45 -14.59
N PRO A 95 -3.38 -23.29 -14.56
CA PRO A 95 -4.21 -23.50 -13.37
C PRO A 95 -3.35 -23.84 -12.15
N GLY A 96 -3.61 -23.15 -11.03
CA GLY A 96 -2.89 -23.31 -9.76
C GLY A 96 -1.51 -22.62 -9.69
N GLN A 97 -1.09 -21.92 -10.75
CA GLN A 97 0.17 -21.16 -10.76
C GLN A 97 0.03 -19.77 -10.13
N LEU A 98 -1.14 -19.13 -10.30
CA LEU A 98 -1.43 -17.81 -9.76
C LEU A 98 -2.14 -17.92 -8.39
N ASP A 99 -1.68 -17.12 -7.44
CA ASP A 99 -2.32 -16.86 -6.16
C ASP A 99 -2.56 -15.35 -6.05
N LEU A 100 -3.82 -14.93 -6.25
CA LEU A 100 -4.21 -13.51 -6.26
C LEU A 100 -4.75 -13.12 -4.90
N GLN A 101 -4.07 -12.20 -4.24
CA GLN A 101 -4.35 -11.70 -2.90
C GLN A 101 -4.61 -10.19 -2.94
N SER A 102 -5.09 -9.60 -1.83
CA SER A 102 -5.09 -8.15 -1.70
C SER A 102 -3.65 -7.62 -1.47
N ASP A 103 -3.40 -6.38 -1.88
CA ASP A 103 -2.16 -5.67 -1.57
C ASP A 103 -1.94 -5.54 -0.06
N ALA A 104 -3.00 -5.31 0.71
CA ALA A 104 -2.98 -5.29 2.16
C ALA A 104 -2.53 -6.62 2.77
N TYR A 105 -2.94 -7.75 2.20
CA TYR A 105 -2.52 -9.06 2.68
C TYR A 105 -1.03 -9.30 2.48
N ILE A 106 -0.48 -9.01 1.31
CA ILE A 106 0.97 -9.18 1.09
C ILE A 106 1.80 -8.21 1.93
N ALA A 107 1.31 -6.98 2.16
CA ALA A 107 1.94 -6.05 3.10
C ALA A 107 1.93 -6.59 4.53
N LEU A 108 0.82 -7.21 4.98
CA LEU A 108 0.73 -7.87 6.27
C LEU A 108 1.70 -9.07 6.37
N GLN A 109 1.85 -9.86 5.30
CA GLN A 109 2.85 -10.96 5.27
C GLN A 109 4.27 -10.42 5.36
N GLY A 110 4.59 -9.31 4.69
CA GLY A 110 5.89 -8.63 4.78
C GLY A 110 6.18 -8.05 6.17
N PHE A 111 5.14 -7.69 6.91
CA PHE A 111 5.23 -7.19 8.28
C PHE A 111 5.27 -8.33 9.31
N ALA A 112 4.27 -9.18 9.33
CA ALA A 112 4.03 -10.13 10.42
C ALA A 112 4.59 -11.54 10.15
N LEU A 113 5.03 -11.84 8.94
CA LEU A 113 5.54 -13.16 8.51
C LEU A 113 4.57 -14.30 8.84
N GLY A 114 3.26 -14.01 8.75
CA GLY A 114 2.19 -14.92 9.08
C GLY A 114 1.90 -15.12 10.57
N LYS A 115 2.52 -14.35 11.44
CA LYS A 115 2.17 -14.25 12.85
C LYS A 115 0.99 -13.28 13.05
N PRO A 116 0.32 -13.29 14.22
CA PRO A 116 -0.68 -12.29 14.55
C PRO A 116 -0.12 -10.86 14.47
N GLY A 117 -0.85 -9.96 13.83
CA GLY A 117 -0.41 -8.58 13.64
C GLY A 117 -1.43 -7.74 12.86
N VAL A 118 -1.26 -6.43 12.90
CA VAL A 118 -2.05 -5.45 12.11
C VAL A 118 -1.12 -4.72 11.18
N ILE A 119 -1.52 -4.56 9.91
CA ILE A 119 -0.92 -3.58 9.00
C ILE A 119 -1.88 -2.41 8.81
N VAL A 120 -1.38 -1.19 8.93
CA VAL A 120 -2.10 0.06 8.65
C VAL A 120 -1.49 0.66 7.40
N ILE A 121 -2.27 0.73 6.34
CA ILE A 121 -1.83 1.26 5.05
C ILE A 121 -2.40 2.66 4.87
N ALA A 122 -1.53 3.63 4.53
CA ALA A 122 -1.91 4.98 4.17
C ALA A 122 -1.08 5.44 2.95
N GLY A 123 -1.66 5.26 1.78
CA GLY A 123 -1.17 5.70 0.47
C GLY A 123 -2.13 6.69 -0.16
N THR A 124 -2.50 6.52 -1.46
CA THR A 124 -3.60 7.25 -2.10
C THR A 124 -4.91 7.05 -1.36
N GLY A 125 -5.25 5.80 -1.00
CA GLY A 125 -6.30 5.40 -0.08
C GLY A 125 -5.75 4.95 1.27
N SER A 126 -6.62 4.43 2.17
CA SER A 126 -6.20 3.85 3.44
C SER A 126 -7.02 2.63 3.83
N MET A 127 -6.34 1.65 4.44
CA MET A 127 -6.91 0.38 4.84
C MET A 127 -6.16 -0.20 6.03
N LEU A 128 -6.86 -0.99 6.86
CA LEU A 128 -6.28 -1.76 7.95
C LEU A 128 -6.61 -3.24 7.74
N LEU A 129 -5.61 -4.10 7.89
CA LEU A 129 -5.80 -5.54 7.86
C LEU A 129 -5.11 -6.16 9.07
N MET A 130 -5.85 -6.98 9.82
CA MET A 130 -5.35 -7.73 10.97
C MET A 130 -5.44 -9.23 10.70
N GLN A 131 -4.42 -9.98 11.09
CA GLN A 131 -4.48 -11.43 11.25
C GLN A 131 -4.44 -11.74 12.74
N ASP A 132 -5.41 -12.51 13.24
CA ASP A 132 -5.48 -12.95 14.63
C ASP A 132 -4.65 -14.21 14.89
N GLY A 133 -4.67 -14.69 16.15
CA GLY A 133 -3.95 -15.90 16.58
C GLY A 133 -4.46 -17.20 15.95
N ALA A 134 -5.69 -17.21 15.44
CA ALA A 134 -6.27 -18.34 14.70
C ALA A 134 -5.96 -18.28 13.18
N GLY A 135 -5.32 -17.20 12.71
CA GLY A 135 -5.05 -16.97 11.29
C GLY A 135 -6.22 -16.32 10.54
N CYS A 136 -7.31 -15.94 11.23
CA CYS A 136 -8.44 -15.26 10.62
C CYS A 136 -8.09 -13.80 10.31
N GLN A 137 -8.58 -13.31 9.17
CA GLN A 137 -8.35 -11.93 8.74
C GLN A 137 -9.53 -11.04 9.13
N HIS A 138 -9.23 -9.84 9.61
CA HIS A 138 -10.19 -8.80 9.97
C HIS A 138 -9.77 -7.49 9.31
N ALA A 139 -10.66 -6.88 8.54
CA ALA A 139 -10.38 -5.62 7.84
C ALA A 139 -11.15 -4.45 8.45
N ALA A 140 -10.59 -3.25 8.37
CA ALA A 140 -11.25 -1.99 8.67
C ALA A 140 -10.77 -0.89 7.71
N GLY A 141 -11.65 0.04 7.36
CA GLY A 141 -11.35 1.03 6.30
C GLY A 141 -11.51 0.42 4.90
N GLY A 142 -10.81 0.97 3.89
CA GLY A 142 -10.90 0.48 2.52
C GLY A 142 -12.22 0.78 1.83
N TRP A 143 -12.99 1.78 2.29
CA TRP A 143 -14.29 2.16 1.71
C TRP A 143 -14.16 3.06 0.48
N GLY A 144 -12.93 3.32 0.05
CA GLY A 144 -12.63 4.23 -1.05
C GLY A 144 -12.73 5.71 -0.66
N TYR A 145 -12.18 6.54 -1.51
CA TYR A 145 -11.97 7.98 -1.24
C TYR A 145 -13.25 8.80 -1.05
N LEU A 146 -14.40 8.34 -1.56
CA LEU A 146 -15.69 9.02 -1.40
C LEU A 146 -16.33 8.77 -0.03
N LEU A 147 -16.19 7.57 0.52
CA LEU A 147 -16.89 7.13 1.74
C LEU A 147 -15.97 7.00 2.96
N GLY A 148 -14.66 6.88 2.73
CA GLY A 148 -13.73 6.53 3.79
C GLY A 148 -12.35 7.14 3.64
N ASP A 149 -11.34 6.27 3.76
CA ASP A 149 -9.93 6.51 3.56
C ASP A 149 -9.33 7.60 4.47
N ALA A 150 -9.76 7.67 5.73
CA ALA A 150 -9.18 8.58 6.69
C ALA A 150 -7.66 8.39 6.80
N GLY A 151 -6.90 9.49 6.79
CA GLY A 151 -5.44 9.47 6.85
C GLY A 151 -4.73 9.13 5.55
N SER A 152 -5.49 8.88 4.47
CA SER A 152 -4.93 8.72 3.12
C SER A 152 -4.46 10.04 2.53
N GLY A 153 -3.64 9.94 1.47
CA GLY A 153 -3.24 11.10 0.67
C GLY A 153 -4.43 11.84 0.09
N TYR A 154 -5.45 11.12 -0.39
CA TYR A 154 -6.66 11.76 -0.90
C TYR A 154 -7.37 12.58 0.18
N THR A 155 -7.57 12.03 1.38
CA THR A 155 -8.25 12.75 2.46
C THR A 155 -7.44 13.93 2.96
N LEU A 156 -6.12 13.78 3.13
CA LEU A 156 -5.23 14.89 3.50
C LEU A 156 -5.24 16.01 2.46
N ALA A 157 -5.17 15.66 1.18
CA ALA A 157 -5.23 16.62 0.08
C ALA A 157 -6.57 17.35 0.04
N ARG A 158 -7.68 16.61 0.17
CA ARG A 158 -9.02 17.19 0.19
C ARG A 158 -9.20 18.15 1.37
N GLU A 159 -8.76 17.78 2.58
CA GLU A 159 -8.83 18.67 3.73
C GLU A 159 -7.91 19.89 3.58
N GLY A 160 -6.72 19.72 2.99
CA GLY A 160 -5.83 20.82 2.62
C GLY A 160 -6.48 21.80 1.64
N LEU A 161 -7.16 21.29 0.60
CA LEU A 161 -7.88 22.11 -0.37
C LEU A 161 -9.10 22.82 0.26
N LEU A 162 -9.79 22.20 1.21
CA LEU A 162 -10.84 22.89 1.97
C LEU A 162 -10.26 24.06 2.79
N ALA A 163 -9.10 23.86 3.42
CA ALA A 163 -8.40 24.95 4.12
C ALA A 163 -7.95 26.08 3.17
N VAL A 164 -7.54 25.76 1.93
CA VAL A 164 -7.27 26.76 0.89
C VAL A 164 -8.51 27.59 0.56
N ILE A 165 -9.67 26.95 0.43
CA ILE A 165 -10.93 27.64 0.16
C ILE A 165 -11.31 28.55 1.33
N ASP A 166 -11.29 28.03 2.56
CA ASP A 166 -11.64 28.77 3.76
C ASP A 166 -10.75 30.00 3.96
N ALA A 167 -9.43 29.88 3.76
CA ALA A 167 -8.51 31.01 3.83
C ALA A 167 -8.80 32.04 2.71
N SER A 168 -9.07 31.57 1.48
CA SER A 168 -9.37 32.45 0.34
C SER A 168 -10.69 33.21 0.49
N GLU A 169 -11.63 32.69 1.26
CA GLU A 169 -12.93 33.30 1.57
C GLU A 169 -12.90 34.10 2.88
N GLY A 170 -11.76 34.17 3.59
CA GLY A 170 -11.60 34.86 4.85
C GLY A 170 -12.28 34.18 6.04
N LEU A 171 -12.61 32.89 5.92
CA LEU A 171 -13.23 32.07 6.97
C LEU A 171 -12.21 31.46 7.93
N ALA A 172 -10.94 31.39 7.52
CA ALA A 172 -9.80 30.86 8.28
C ALA A 172 -8.57 31.76 8.10
N PRO A 173 -7.54 31.61 8.96
CA PRO A 173 -6.25 32.28 8.77
C PRO A 173 -5.60 31.92 7.44
N ASP A 174 -4.76 32.82 6.94
CA ASP A 174 -3.93 32.55 5.78
C ASP A 174 -3.05 31.31 6.00
N THR A 175 -2.89 30.52 4.92
CA THR A 175 -2.06 29.30 4.92
C THR A 175 -1.20 29.27 3.64
N PRO A 176 0.06 28.81 3.71
CA PRO A 176 0.91 28.63 2.53
C PRO A 176 0.34 27.61 1.53
N LEU A 177 -0.57 26.73 1.97
CA LEU A 177 -1.27 25.78 1.09
C LEU A 177 -2.01 26.49 -0.07
N VAL A 178 -2.38 27.79 0.05
CA VAL A 178 -3.02 28.53 -1.04
C VAL A 178 -2.08 28.63 -2.23
N ALA A 179 -0.84 29.11 -2.02
CA ALA A 179 0.14 29.25 -3.09
C ALA A 179 0.51 27.89 -3.71
N ASP A 180 0.68 26.87 -2.87
CA ASP A 180 1.00 25.52 -3.34
C ASP A 180 -0.14 24.89 -4.15
N ALA A 181 -1.39 25.09 -3.76
CA ALA A 181 -2.54 24.60 -4.51
C ALA A 181 -2.62 25.23 -5.90
N LEU A 182 -2.45 26.56 -5.98
CA LEU A 182 -2.45 27.26 -7.27
C LEU A 182 -1.34 26.74 -8.18
N ALA A 183 -0.13 26.61 -7.65
CA ALA A 183 1.02 26.10 -8.41
C ALA A 183 0.83 24.64 -8.83
N TYR A 184 0.40 23.77 -7.93
CA TYR A 184 0.24 22.34 -8.18
C TYR A 184 -0.82 22.03 -9.24
N PHE A 185 -1.97 22.72 -9.17
CA PHE A 185 -3.07 22.52 -10.10
C PHE A 185 -2.96 23.38 -11.37
N GLY A 186 -2.01 24.32 -11.43
CA GLY A 186 -1.77 25.19 -12.59
C GLY A 186 -2.93 26.16 -12.82
N THR A 187 -3.28 26.95 -11.81
CA THR A 187 -4.31 28.00 -11.87
C THR A 187 -3.84 29.22 -11.12
N ASP A 188 -4.31 30.41 -11.52
CA ASP A 188 -3.92 31.69 -10.94
C ASP A 188 -4.86 32.16 -9.81
N THR A 189 -6.00 31.47 -9.65
CA THR A 189 -7.01 31.84 -8.65
C THR A 189 -7.58 30.63 -7.93
N PRO A 190 -7.99 30.75 -6.64
CA PRO A 190 -8.64 29.65 -5.94
C PRO A 190 -9.89 29.10 -6.64
N ARG A 191 -10.68 29.97 -7.30
CA ARG A 191 -11.84 29.54 -8.09
C ARG A 191 -11.46 28.67 -9.30
N GLY A 192 -10.30 28.88 -9.89
CA GLY A 192 -9.78 28.06 -10.99
C GLY A 192 -9.47 26.61 -10.59
N LEU A 193 -9.40 26.30 -9.29
CA LEU A 193 -9.30 24.91 -8.81
C LEU A 193 -10.50 24.05 -9.24
N ILE A 194 -11.69 24.66 -9.38
CA ILE A 194 -12.91 23.95 -9.83
C ILE A 194 -12.64 23.31 -11.18
N ASP A 195 -12.14 24.07 -12.16
CA ASP A 195 -11.91 23.58 -13.52
C ASP A 195 -10.85 22.47 -13.57
N ARG A 196 -9.91 22.46 -12.60
CA ARG A 196 -8.82 21.49 -12.52
C ARG A 196 -9.21 20.20 -11.79
N ILE A 197 -10.01 20.34 -10.74
CA ILE A 197 -10.42 19.19 -9.88
C ILE A 197 -11.58 18.41 -10.50
N TYR A 198 -12.48 19.11 -11.20
CA TYR A 198 -13.61 18.51 -11.88
C TYR A 198 -13.39 18.22 -13.37
N ALA A 199 -12.13 18.39 -13.85
CA ALA A 199 -11.79 18.02 -15.22
C ALA A 199 -11.99 16.51 -15.46
N PRO A 200 -12.40 16.08 -16.66
CA PRO A 200 -12.65 14.68 -16.98
C PRO A 200 -11.44 13.75 -16.80
N ASP A 201 -10.22 14.30 -16.86
CA ASP A 201 -8.94 13.63 -16.67
C ASP A 201 -8.40 13.73 -15.24
N ALA A 202 -9.14 14.35 -14.32
CA ALA A 202 -8.76 14.42 -12.93
C ALA A 202 -8.94 13.05 -12.26
N THR A 203 -7.85 12.51 -11.73
CA THR A 203 -7.84 11.21 -11.04
C THR A 203 -7.71 11.38 -9.53
N PRO A 204 -8.21 10.42 -8.73
CA PRO A 204 -7.99 10.44 -7.28
C PRO A 204 -6.50 10.51 -6.90
N ASP A 205 -5.62 9.86 -7.67
CA ASP A 205 -4.17 9.90 -7.45
C ASP A 205 -3.58 11.29 -7.65
N ARG A 206 -4.03 12.02 -8.69
CA ARG A 206 -3.62 13.41 -8.90
C ARG A 206 -4.03 14.31 -7.75
N LEU A 207 -5.25 14.11 -7.23
CA LEU A 207 -5.71 14.86 -6.06
C LEU A 207 -4.88 14.50 -4.83
N ALA A 208 -4.70 13.21 -4.56
CA ALA A 208 -3.91 12.69 -3.44
C ALA A 208 -2.45 13.20 -3.44
N GLY A 209 -1.88 13.44 -4.61
CA GLY A 209 -0.53 14.01 -4.74
C GLY A 209 -0.34 15.38 -4.09
N PHE A 210 -1.42 16.14 -3.89
CA PHE A 210 -1.37 17.42 -3.15
C PHE A 210 -1.08 17.23 -1.66
N ALA A 211 -1.34 16.03 -1.09
CA ALA A 211 -1.05 15.74 0.32
C ALA A 211 0.40 16.00 0.72
N LYS A 212 1.36 15.91 -0.21
CA LYS A 212 2.78 16.21 0.05
C LYS A 212 2.98 17.61 0.64
N TYR A 213 2.21 18.60 0.20
CA TYR A 213 2.30 19.97 0.73
C TYR A 213 1.73 20.06 2.14
N VAL A 214 0.64 19.35 2.42
CA VAL A 214 0.12 19.22 3.80
C VAL A 214 1.16 18.61 4.72
N LEU A 215 1.86 17.54 4.28
CA LEU A 215 2.92 16.90 5.06
C LEU A 215 4.12 17.82 5.29
N ILE A 216 4.56 18.55 4.25
CA ILE A 216 5.68 19.50 4.35
C ILE A 216 5.35 20.60 5.37
N HIS A 217 4.23 21.31 5.20
CA HIS A 217 3.87 22.40 6.10
C HIS A 217 3.54 21.94 7.51
N ALA A 218 2.97 20.73 7.66
CA ALA A 218 2.80 20.14 9.00
C ALA A 218 4.16 19.90 9.67
N GLN A 219 5.17 19.44 8.95
CA GLN A 219 6.52 19.23 9.45
C GLN A 219 7.23 20.55 9.81
N GLU A 220 6.97 21.62 9.05
CA GLU A 220 7.46 22.97 9.30
C GLU A 220 6.74 23.67 10.47
N GLY A 221 5.67 23.08 11.00
CA GLY A 221 4.94 23.58 12.16
C GLY A 221 3.76 24.47 11.81
N GLU A 222 3.35 24.56 10.53
CA GLU A 222 2.18 25.33 10.14
C GLU A 222 0.91 24.73 10.77
N ALA A 223 0.11 25.58 11.43
CA ALA A 223 -0.94 25.16 12.35
C ALA A 223 -2.06 24.38 11.65
N THR A 224 -2.52 24.87 10.49
CA THR A 224 -3.62 24.27 9.73
C THR A 224 -3.23 22.88 9.21
N ALA A 225 -2.05 22.75 8.60
CA ALA A 225 -1.54 21.48 8.09
C ALA A 225 -1.29 20.46 9.21
N ARG A 226 -0.75 20.91 10.36
CA ARG A 226 -0.56 20.04 11.54
C ARG A 226 -1.88 19.53 12.09
N ASP A 227 -2.91 20.39 12.18
CA ASP A 227 -4.22 20.01 12.66
C ASP A 227 -4.89 18.99 11.72
N ILE A 228 -4.81 19.21 10.39
CA ILE A 228 -5.27 18.25 9.38
C ILE A 228 -4.59 16.88 9.58
N LEU A 229 -3.27 16.87 9.68
CA LEU A 229 -2.50 15.62 9.85
C LEU A 229 -2.88 14.94 11.18
N ALA A 230 -2.91 15.68 12.29
CA ALA A 230 -3.21 15.14 13.61
C ALA A 230 -4.59 14.48 13.67
N ARG A 231 -5.64 15.17 13.16
CA ARG A 231 -7.00 14.62 13.13
C ARG A 231 -7.09 13.33 12.33
N ASN A 232 -6.41 13.27 11.19
CA ASN A 232 -6.41 12.10 10.33
C ASN A 232 -5.66 10.92 10.96
N MET A 233 -4.50 11.14 11.55
CA MET A 233 -3.74 10.10 12.27
C MET A 233 -4.50 9.59 13.49
N LYS A 234 -5.17 10.49 14.21
CA LYS A 234 -6.07 10.13 15.33
C LYS A 234 -7.21 9.20 14.87
N ARG A 235 -7.81 9.48 13.72
CA ARG A 235 -8.88 8.63 13.18
C ARG A 235 -8.37 7.24 12.81
N LEU A 236 -7.21 7.14 12.15
CA LEU A 236 -6.56 5.86 11.86
C LEU A 236 -6.23 5.07 13.14
N ALA A 237 -5.64 5.73 14.15
CA ALA A 237 -5.32 5.10 15.42
C ALA A 237 -6.56 4.57 16.16
N ARG A 238 -7.67 5.31 16.12
CA ARG A 238 -8.96 4.85 16.67
C ARG A 238 -9.50 3.63 15.94
N SER A 239 -9.43 3.60 14.61
CA SER A 239 -9.84 2.43 13.82
C SER A 239 -8.96 1.23 14.14
N THR A 240 -7.65 1.42 14.28
CA THR A 240 -6.70 0.38 14.69
C THR A 240 -7.03 -0.16 16.09
N ALA A 241 -7.22 0.73 17.06
CA ALA A 241 -7.57 0.34 18.43
C ALA A 241 -8.90 -0.41 18.49
N GLN A 242 -9.89 -0.04 17.65
CA GLN A 242 -11.16 -0.76 17.58
C GLN A 242 -11.00 -2.15 16.95
N LEU A 243 -10.16 -2.29 15.94
CA LEU A 243 -9.85 -3.57 15.30
C LEU A 243 -9.15 -4.52 16.29
N LEU A 244 -8.20 -4.02 17.07
CA LEU A 244 -7.48 -4.77 18.11
C LEU A 244 -8.39 -5.33 19.22
N LYS A 245 -9.58 -4.75 19.45
CA LYS A 245 -10.54 -5.29 20.42
C LYS A 245 -11.12 -6.64 20.00
N ALA A 246 -11.16 -6.93 18.70
CA ALA A 246 -11.62 -8.21 18.17
C ALA A 246 -10.61 -9.34 18.44
N ALA A 247 -9.31 -9.03 18.61
CA ALA A 247 -8.24 -9.98 18.87
C ALA A 247 -7.24 -9.36 19.87
N PRO A 248 -7.53 -9.40 21.18
CA PRO A 248 -6.72 -8.71 22.20
C PRO A 248 -5.28 -9.25 22.33
N GLU A 249 -5.01 -10.44 21.82
CA GLU A 249 -3.67 -11.05 21.78
C GLU A 249 -2.77 -10.40 20.72
N VAL A 250 -3.32 -9.67 19.77
CA VAL A 250 -2.56 -8.96 18.73
C VAL A 250 -1.99 -7.68 19.31
N ALA A 251 -0.65 -7.58 19.32
CA ALA A 251 0.05 -6.43 19.90
C ALA A 251 0.96 -5.70 18.89
N GLN A 252 1.25 -6.29 17.75
CA GLN A 252 2.16 -5.69 16.76
C GLN A 252 1.38 -4.95 15.67
N VAL A 253 1.79 -3.71 15.38
CA VAL A 253 1.18 -2.85 14.37
C VAL A 253 2.26 -2.33 13.42
N GLY A 254 2.16 -2.69 12.15
CA GLY A 254 3.00 -2.19 11.07
C GLY A 254 2.37 -0.98 10.40
N LEU A 255 3.18 -0.02 9.97
CA LEU A 255 2.75 1.15 9.21
C LEU A 255 3.34 1.08 7.80
N TYR A 256 2.50 1.19 6.77
CA TYR A 256 2.90 1.13 5.36
C TYR A 256 2.23 2.22 4.52
N GLY A 257 2.84 2.53 3.36
CA GLY A 257 2.34 3.50 2.39
C GLY A 257 3.02 4.85 2.46
N GLY A 258 2.80 5.67 1.43
CA GLY A 258 3.53 6.92 1.21
C GLY A 258 3.39 7.94 2.36
N ILE A 259 2.23 8.00 3.02
CA ILE A 259 2.04 8.93 4.14
C ILE A 259 2.98 8.62 5.30
N PHE A 260 3.08 7.35 5.70
CA PHE A 260 4.00 6.94 6.75
C PHE A 260 5.46 6.90 6.28
N GLY A 261 5.69 6.56 4.99
CA GLY A 261 7.03 6.53 4.42
C GLY A 261 7.70 7.90 4.37
N HIS A 262 6.93 8.96 4.08
CA HIS A 262 7.45 10.32 3.89
C HIS A 262 7.25 11.26 5.08
N SER A 263 6.53 10.86 6.14
CA SER A 263 6.25 11.71 7.29
C SER A 263 6.51 11.01 8.62
N GLU A 264 7.60 11.38 9.29
CA GLU A 264 7.86 10.97 10.66
C GLU A 264 6.81 11.52 11.63
N LEU A 265 6.34 12.74 11.37
CA LEU A 265 5.30 13.39 12.17
C LEU A 265 3.98 12.59 12.11
N ALA A 266 3.64 12.03 10.93
CA ALA A 266 2.47 11.15 10.80
C ALA A 266 2.61 9.89 11.66
N ARG A 267 3.79 9.25 11.63
CA ARG A 267 4.08 8.08 12.49
C ARG A 267 3.97 8.43 13.97
N THR A 268 4.53 9.57 14.37
CA THR A 268 4.49 10.07 15.75
C THR A 268 3.06 10.29 16.22
N PHE A 269 2.25 11.07 15.48
CA PHE A 269 0.86 11.34 15.85
C PHE A 269 0.01 10.07 15.92
N PHE A 270 0.22 9.15 14.99
CA PHE A 270 -0.46 7.85 15.03
C PHE A 270 -0.06 7.04 16.26
N ALA A 271 1.25 6.92 16.54
CA ALA A 271 1.76 6.10 17.63
C ALA A 271 1.35 6.66 19.02
N GLU A 272 1.41 7.98 19.20
CA GLU A 272 0.98 8.64 20.44
C GLU A 272 -0.50 8.41 20.73
N GLU A 273 -1.36 8.61 19.73
CA GLU A 273 -2.81 8.37 19.90
C GLU A 273 -3.10 6.89 20.14
N LEU A 274 -2.44 5.97 19.41
CA LEU A 274 -2.61 4.52 19.59
C LEU A 274 -2.19 4.07 20.98
N ALA A 275 -1.07 4.59 21.51
CA ALA A 275 -0.59 4.26 22.85
C ALA A 275 -1.61 4.64 23.95
N GLY A 276 -2.34 5.74 23.76
CA GLY A 276 -3.43 6.14 24.66
C GLY A 276 -4.68 5.27 24.58
N LEU A 277 -4.95 4.68 23.40
CA LEU A 277 -6.18 3.90 23.14
C LEU A 277 -5.99 2.39 23.33
N ALA A 278 -4.80 1.88 23.04
CA ALA A 278 -4.42 0.47 23.10
C ALA A 278 -2.97 0.34 23.62
N PRO A 279 -2.73 0.50 24.94
CA PRO A 279 -1.37 0.54 25.51
C PRO A 279 -0.54 -0.72 25.28
N GLN A 280 -1.20 -1.85 25.02
CA GLN A 280 -0.53 -3.13 24.71
C GLN A 280 0.02 -3.16 23.27
N ALA A 281 -0.51 -2.33 22.37
CA ALA A 281 -0.10 -2.28 20.98
C ALA A 281 1.23 -1.53 20.80
N LYS A 282 2.09 -2.08 19.94
CA LYS A 282 3.41 -1.51 19.62
C LYS A 282 3.53 -1.31 18.12
N VAL A 283 3.86 -0.10 17.72
CA VAL A 283 4.23 0.17 16.32
C VAL A 283 5.64 -0.41 16.10
N CYS A 284 5.75 -1.29 15.12
CA CYS A 284 6.97 -1.99 14.76
C CYS A 284 7.33 -1.70 13.30
N PRO A 285 8.62 -1.70 12.93
CA PRO A 285 9.03 -1.54 11.54
C PRO A 285 8.58 -2.74 10.69
N LEU A 286 8.37 -2.51 9.40
CA LEU A 286 8.20 -3.62 8.45
C LEU A 286 9.49 -4.43 8.38
N ILE A 287 9.34 -5.75 8.26
CA ILE A 287 10.47 -6.68 8.11
C ILE A 287 10.93 -6.67 6.64
N CYS A 288 9.99 -6.71 5.71
CA CYS A 288 10.27 -6.60 4.29
C CYS A 288 9.09 -5.92 3.54
N PRO A 289 9.32 -5.40 2.32
CA PRO A 289 8.27 -4.74 1.54
C PRO A 289 7.25 -5.75 1.00
N PRO A 290 6.07 -5.31 0.51
CA PRO A 290 4.95 -6.17 0.12
C PRO A 290 5.29 -7.20 -0.96
N GLU A 291 6.09 -6.87 -1.96
CA GLU A 291 6.53 -7.81 -3.00
C GLU A 291 7.33 -8.98 -2.43
N LEU A 292 8.11 -8.74 -1.37
CA LEU A 292 8.73 -9.82 -0.59
C LEU A 292 7.73 -10.51 0.33
N GLY A 293 6.72 -9.79 0.82
CA GLY A 293 5.60 -10.37 1.56
C GLY A 293 4.82 -11.39 0.73
N ALA A 294 4.67 -11.14 -0.57
CA ALA A 294 4.11 -12.13 -1.51
C ALA A 294 4.97 -13.39 -1.62
N LEU A 295 6.31 -13.24 -1.64
CA LEU A 295 7.24 -14.40 -1.58
C LEU A 295 7.19 -15.12 -0.22
N VAL A 296 7.08 -14.37 0.89
CA VAL A 296 6.86 -14.94 2.23
C VAL A 296 5.63 -15.81 2.26
N HIS A 297 4.52 -15.36 1.66
CA HIS A 297 3.29 -16.15 1.54
C HIS A 297 3.54 -17.48 0.81
N LEU A 298 4.17 -17.46 -0.36
CA LEU A 298 4.49 -18.67 -1.14
C LEU A 298 5.43 -19.61 -0.38
N LEU A 299 6.49 -19.09 0.23
CA LEU A 299 7.46 -19.88 0.99
C LEU A 299 6.81 -20.53 2.21
N ARG A 300 5.92 -19.83 2.93
CA ARG A 300 5.17 -20.39 4.06
C ARG A 300 4.23 -21.53 3.63
N LYS A 301 3.51 -21.33 2.53
CA LYS A 301 2.60 -22.35 1.96
C LYS A 301 3.33 -23.66 1.61
N ARG A 302 4.64 -23.60 1.42
CA ARG A 302 5.52 -24.73 1.07
C ARG A 302 6.38 -25.22 2.24
N ASP A 303 6.16 -24.71 3.46
CA ASP A 303 7.01 -24.94 4.63
C ASP A 303 8.51 -24.62 4.39
N GLY A 304 8.76 -23.73 3.41
CA GLY A 304 10.12 -23.34 2.99
C GLY A 304 10.66 -22.09 3.67
N LEU A 305 9.85 -21.36 4.46
CA LEU A 305 10.28 -20.15 5.15
C LEU A 305 10.97 -20.49 6.47
N ASN A 306 12.23 -20.08 6.61
CA ASN A 306 12.99 -20.11 7.87
C ASN A 306 13.82 -18.83 7.99
N GLU A 307 14.57 -18.64 9.08
CA GLU A 307 15.36 -17.44 9.34
C GLU A 307 16.47 -17.23 8.30
N ASP A 308 17.12 -18.29 7.85
CA ASP A 308 18.19 -18.22 6.85
C ASP A 308 17.65 -17.79 5.48
N VAL A 309 16.53 -18.38 5.03
CA VAL A 309 15.85 -18.02 3.78
C VAL A 309 15.38 -16.59 3.83
N LEU A 310 14.75 -16.14 4.93
CA LEU A 310 14.30 -14.77 5.11
C LEU A 310 15.47 -13.78 5.09
N SER A 311 16.54 -14.08 5.82
CA SER A 311 17.75 -13.24 5.86
C SER A 311 18.40 -13.12 4.49
N THR A 312 18.51 -14.23 3.76
CA THR A 312 19.03 -14.28 2.40
C THR A 312 18.19 -13.43 1.45
N MET A 313 16.86 -13.57 1.54
CA MET A 313 15.91 -12.82 0.69
C MET A 313 16.04 -11.30 0.92
N ILE A 314 16.06 -10.86 2.19
CA ILE A 314 16.19 -9.44 2.52
C ILE A 314 17.55 -8.89 2.08
N THR A 315 18.63 -9.63 2.30
CA THR A 315 20.00 -9.19 1.97
C THR A 315 20.18 -9.06 0.47
N THR A 316 19.83 -10.09 -0.29
CA THR A 316 19.97 -10.08 -1.76
C THR A 316 19.02 -9.08 -2.42
N TYR A 317 17.83 -8.84 -1.86
CA TYR A 317 16.92 -7.81 -2.36
C TYR A 317 17.51 -6.40 -2.26
N LYS A 318 18.19 -6.09 -1.14
CA LYS A 318 18.85 -4.79 -0.97
C LYS A 318 19.93 -4.53 -2.01
N GLU A 319 20.63 -5.57 -2.46
CA GLU A 319 21.66 -5.47 -3.51
C GLU A 319 21.04 -5.08 -4.88
N TYR A 320 19.80 -5.51 -5.16
CA TYR A 320 19.07 -5.13 -6.38
C TYR A 320 18.50 -3.71 -6.36
N ARG A 321 18.37 -3.10 -5.17
CA ARG A 321 17.80 -1.75 -5.02
C ARG A 321 18.86 -0.65 -4.88
N GLN A 322 20.14 -1.01 -4.80
CA GLN A 322 21.29 -0.09 -4.85
C GLN A 322 21.71 0.17 -6.28
#